data_2f57f1219f320fbb88c8e4f2307d818b
#
_entry.id   2f57f1219f320fbb88c8e4f2307d818b
#
_cell.length_a   1.000
_cell.length_b   1.000
_cell.length_c   1.000
_cell.angle_alpha   90.00
_cell.angle_beta   90.00
_cell.angle_gamma   90.00
#
_symmetry.space_group_name_H-M   'P 1'
#
loop_
_entity.id
_entity.type
_entity.pdbx_description
1 polymer ?
#
loop_
_entity_poly.entity_id
_entity_poly.type
_entity_poly.pdbx_seq_one_letter_code
_entity_poly.pdbx_strand_id
1 'polypeptide(L)'
;SFYVPSDAGTTPLFIVASSQDKTNGAGDGTAEGTQTANANTAYLISSQRELTETFGDPKFYTDASGTSLNGYELNEYGLQAAYSFLGVANRAYVLRANVDTAELTGSASAPTANPTDGTYWFDLASSSYGLFEWSQTDQKFTAITPTLITSTADLVGAVSTGAPKTSIGV
;
A
#
# COMPACT_ATOMS: atom_id res chain seq x y z
N SER A 1 48.61 5.04 -4.19
CA SER A 1 47.25 4.56 -4.51
C SER A 1 46.55 4.25 -3.19
N PHE A 2 45.66 5.14 -2.77
CA PHE A 2 44.79 4.86 -1.61
C PHE A 2 43.69 3.91 -2.08
N TYR A 3 43.72 2.66 -1.64
CA TYR A 3 42.59 1.77 -1.70
C TYR A 3 41.62 2.20 -0.57
N VAL A 4 40.56 2.91 -0.93
CA VAL A 4 39.43 3.06 -0.05
C VAL A 4 38.65 1.74 -0.18
N PRO A 5 38.58 0.89 0.87
CA PRO A 5 37.71 -0.28 0.82
C PRO A 5 36.31 0.29 0.57
N SER A 6 35.65 -0.17 -0.50
CA SER A 6 34.23 0.08 -0.65
C SER A 6 33.59 -0.58 0.56
N ASP A 7 33.12 0.23 1.50
CA ASP A 7 32.21 -0.26 2.53
C ASP A 7 31.17 -1.10 1.79
N ALA A 8 30.97 -2.32 2.23
CA ALA A 8 29.91 -3.17 1.71
C ALA A 8 28.60 -2.52 2.16
N GLY A 9 28.23 -1.46 1.43
CA GLY A 9 27.10 -0.61 1.75
C GLY A 9 25.85 -1.48 1.88
N THR A 10 25.12 -1.30 2.95
CA THR A 10 23.85 -1.95 3.20
C THR A 10 22.91 -1.68 2.01
N THR A 11 22.44 -2.72 1.35
CA THR A 11 21.44 -2.58 0.29
C THR A 11 20.07 -2.41 0.95
N PRO A 12 19.39 -1.27 0.77
CA PRO A 12 18.09 -1.05 1.39
C PRO A 12 17.02 -1.95 0.78
N LEU A 13 15.99 -2.23 1.56
CA LEU A 13 14.74 -2.87 1.13
C LEU A 13 13.60 -1.86 1.23
N PHE A 14 12.92 -1.64 0.12
CA PHE A 14 11.67 -0.88 0.06
C PHE A 14 10.50 -1.87 0.00
N ILE A 15 9.62 -1.82 0.99
CA ILE A 15 8.34 -2.51 0.99
C ILE A 15 7.30 -1.48 0.58
N VAL A 16 6.66 -1.67 -0.57
CA VAL A 16 5.76 -0.69 -1.16
C VAL A 16 4.34 -1.26 -1.32
N ALA A 17 3.35 -0.42 -1.11
CA ALA A 17 2.00 -0.63 -1.59
C ALA A 17 1.87 0.02 -2.97
N SER A 18 1.40 -0.72 -3.95
CA SER A 18 1.23 -0.27 -5.32
C SER A 18 0.05 -1.00 -5.95
N SER A 19 -0.61 -0.36 -6.91
CA SER A 19 -1.72 -0.96 -7.66
C SER A 19 -1.28 -2.25 -8.33
N GLN A 20 -2.24 -3.18 -8.47
CA GLN A 20 -2.01 -4.43 -9.20
C GLN A 20 -2.05 -4.18 -10.71
N ASP A 21 -1.40 -5.08 -11.46
CA ASP A 21 -1.42 -5.15 -12.91
C ASP A 21 -1.17 -3.82 -13.64
N LYS A 22 -0.25 -3.02 -13.09
CA LYS A 22 0.16 -1.75 -13.72
C LYS A 22 0.85 -2.00 -15.05
N THR A 23 0.73 -1.03 -15.94
CA THR A 23 1.54 -0.99 -17.14
C THR A 23 3.01 -0.76 -16.77
N ASN A 24 3.93 -1.47 -17.42
CA ASN A 24 5.36 -1.28 -17.24
C ASN A 24 5.83 0.08 -17.81
N GLY A 25 7.04 0.50 -17.46
CA GLY A 25 7.60 1.78 -17.90
C GLY A 25 7.81 1.91 -19.42
N ALA A 26 7.89 0.79 -20.14
CA ALA A 26 7.96 0.77 -21.61
C ALA A 26 6.58 0.98 -22.26
N GLY A 27 5.49 0.75 -21.52
CA GLY A 27 4.13 0.91 -22.02
C GLY A 27 3.63 -0.24 -22.90
N ASP A 28 4.34 -1.35 -22.96
CA ASP A 28 4.07 -2.46 -23.87
C ASP A 28 3.58 -3.75 -23.17
N GLY A 29 3.48 -3.73 -21.84
CA GLY A 29 3.03 -4.88 -21.07
C GLY A 29 2.72 -4.59 -19.61
N THR A 30 2.37 -5.63 -18.86
CA THR A 30 2.14 -5.54 -17.43
C THR A 30 3.47 -5.60 -16.68
N ALA A 31 3.67 -4.68 -15.75
CA ALA A 31 4.83 -4.65 -14.86
C ALA A 31 4.84 -5.90 -13.97
N GLU A 32 5.87 -6.73 -14.09
CA GLU A 32 5.95 -8.05 -13.48
C GLU A 32 5.79 -8.00 -11.95
N GLY A 33 6.45 -7.05 -11.30
CA GLY A 33 6.42 -6.89 -9.84
C GLY A 33 5.05 -6.46 -9.29
N THR A 34 4.09 -6.07 -10.16
CA THR A 34 2.74 -5.67 -9.76
C THR A 34 1.71 -6.79 -9.89
N GLN A 35 2.07 -7.90 -10.49
CA GLN A 35 1.19 -9.06 -10.60
C GLN A 35 0.96 -9.71 -9.23
N THR A 36 -0.26 -10.19 -9.00
CA THR A 36 -0.62 -10.85 -7.72
C THR A 36 0.28 -12.04 -7.41
N ALA A 37 0.64 -12.84 -8.42
CA ALA A 37 1.52 -14.00 -8.26
C ALA A 37 2.93 -13.65 -7.77
N ASN A 38 3.37 -12.41 -8.00
CA ASN A 38 4.70 -11.91 -7.64
C ASN A 38 4.68 -11.02 -6.40
N ALA A 39 3.54 -10.87 -5.74
CA ALA A 39 3.45 -10.14 -4.47
C ALA A 39 4.37 -10.75 -3.41
N ASN A 40 4.95 -9.91 -2.57
CA ASN A 40 5.94 -10.29 -1.55
C ASN A 40 7.27 -10.85 -2.11
N THR A 41 7.48 -10.79 -3.42
CA THR A 41 8.77 -11.15 -4.04
C THR A 41 9.69 -9.93 -4.04
N ALA A 42 10.91 -10.09 -3.51
CA ALA A 42 11.92 -9.03 -3.51
C ALA A 42 12.71 -9.04 -4.81
N TYR A 43 12.68 -7.93 -5.53
CA TYR A 43 13.45 -7.70 -6.74
C TYR A 43 14.67 -6.85 -6.42
N LEU A 44 15.85 -7.25 -6.88
CA LEU A 44 17.05 -6.42 -6.84
C LEU A 44 17.02 -5.48 -8.04
N ILE A 45 16.84 -4.20 -7.79
CA ILE A 45 16.72 -3.15 -8.80
C ILE A 45 17.95 -2.28 -8.78
N SER A 46 18.51 -1.98 -9.95
CA SER A 46 19.77 -1.24 -10.12
C SER A 46 19.61 0.16 -10.72
N SER A 47 18.43 0.51 -11.20
CA SER A 47 18.16 1.80 -11.83
C SER A 47 16.69 2.20 -11.75
N GLN A 48 16.42 3.49 -11.93
CA GLN A 48 15.06 4.02 -12.03
C GLN A 48 14.28 3.38 -13.20
N ARG A 49 14.95 3.17 -14.34
CA ARG A 49 14.35 2.53 -15.50
C ARG A 49 13.92 1.10 -15.18
N GLU A 50 14.78 0.31 -14.58
CA GLU A 50 14.46 -1.06 -14.17
C GLU A 50 13.31 -1.10 -13.15
N LEU A 51 13.26 -0.11 -12.23
CA LEU A 51 12.14 0.02 -11.30
C LEU A 51 10.82 0.21 -12.03
N THR A 52 10.75 1.14 -12.99
CA THR A 52 9.52 1.41 -13.73
C THR A 52 9.15 0.27 -14.68
N GLU A 53 10.10 -0.43 -15.25
CA GLU A 53 9.85 -1.65 -16.01
C GLU A 53 9.27 -2.77 -15.14
N THR A 54 9.75 -2.91 -13.90
CA THR A 54 9.31 -3.98 -12.99
C THR A 54 8.02 -3.63 -12.23
N PHE A 55 7.82 -2.37 -11.82
CA PHE A 55 6.71 -1.94 -10.96
C PHE A 55 5.80 -0.87 -11.57
N GLY A 56 6.05 -0.45 -12.81
CA GLY A 56 5.35 0.68 -13.44
C GLY A 56 5.74 2.02 -12.82
N ASP A 57 5.30 3.10 -13.43
CA ASP A 57 5.52 4.44 -12.89
C ASP A 57 4.75 4.66 -11.58
N PRO A 58 5.33 5.40 -10.59
CA PRO A 58 4.59 5.80 -9.40
C PRO A 58 3.32 6.56 -9.75
N LYS A 59 2.17 6.10 -9.23
CA LYS A 59 0.87 6.69 -9.50
C LYS A 59 0.49 7.71 -8.45
N PHE A 60 0.08 8.89 -8.91
CA PHE A 60 -0.46 9.97 -8.08
C PHE A 60 -1.82 10.38 -8.61
N TYR A 61 -2.72 10.70 -7.72
CA TYR A 61 -4.11 11.01 -8.04
C TYR A 61 -4.34 12.52 -8.01
N THR A 62 -5.26 12.95 -8.87
CA THR A 62 -5.74 14.32 -8.96
C THR A 62 -7.26 14.34 -8.78
N ASP A 63 -7.81 15.48 -8.38
CA ASP A 63 -9.25 15.70 -8.40
C ASP A 63 -9.77 15.90 -9.84
N ALA A 64 -11.07 16.12 -9.98
CA ALA A 64 -11.72 16.31 -11.28
C ALA A 64 -11.24 17.58 -12.02
N SER A 65 -10.61 18.53 -11.33
CA SER A 65 -10.02 19.74 -11.91
C SER A 65 -8.55 19.56 -12.30
N GLY A 66 -7.96 18.39 -12.00
CA GLY A 66 -6.54 18.12 -12.26
C GLY A 66 -5.60 18.56 -11.12
N THR A 67 -6.15 19.01 -9.98
CA THR A 67 -5.33 19.40 -8.83
C THR A 67 -4.84 18.16 -8.08
N SER A 68 -3.55 18.14 -7.71
CA SER A 68 -2.95 17.00 -7.00
C SER A 68 -3.59 16.77 -5.64
N LEU A 69 -4.00 15.54 -5.36
CA LEU A 69 -4.51 15.12 -4.07
C LEU A 69 -3.34 14.72 -3.16
N ASN A 70 -2.74 15.72 -2.49
CA ASN A 70 -1.65 15.48 -1.56
C ASN A 70 -2.14 14.74 -0.31
N GLY A 71 -1.38 13.72 0.12
CA GLY A 71 -1.74 12.91 1.28
C GLY A 71 -2.85 11.88 1.02
N TYR A 72 -3.26 11.71 -0.23
CA TYR A 72 -4.23 10.66 -0.57
C TYR A 72 -3.59 9.27 -0.42
N GLU A 73 -4.27 8.37 0.29
CA GLU A 73 -3.71 7.08 0.69
C GLU A 73 -3.36 6.16 -0.47
N LEU A 74 -3.98 6.34 -1.64
CA LEU A 74 -3.67 5.57 -2.84
C LEU A 74 -2.48 6.12 -3.64
N ASN A 75 -1.93 7.27 -3.26
CA ASN A 75 -0.71 7.77 -3.87
C ASN A 75 0.48 6.86 -3.53
N GLU A 76 1.22 6.48 -4.54
CA GLU A 76 2.33 5.51 -4.41
C GLU A 76 3.63 6.16 -3.91
N TYR A 77 3.59 6.81 -2.74
CA TYR A 77 4.75 7.49 -2.15
C TYR A 77 5.92 6.54 -1.88
N GLY A 78 5.65 5.28 -1.50
CA GLY A 78 6.69 4.29 -1.27
C GLY A 78 7.45 3.94 -2.55
N LEU A 79 6.74 3.77 -3.66
CA LEU A 79 7.36 3.52 -4.97
C LEU A 79 8.13 4.76 -5.46
N GLN A 80 7.59 5.97 -5.24
CA GLN A 80 8.28 7.22 -5.54
C GLN A 80 9.56 7.39 -4.71
N ALA A 81 9.54 6.97 -3.44
CA ALA A 81 10.75 7.01 -2.60
C ALA A 81 11.83 6.07 -3.13
N ALA A 82 11.47 4.84 -3.53
CA ALA A 82 12.39 3.91 -4.18
C ALA A 82 12.95 4.48 -5.50
N TYR A 83 12.09 5.09 -6.32
CA TYR A 83 12.49 5.77 -7.56
C TYR A 83 13.51 6.88 -7.30
N SER A 84 13.22 7.76 -6.32
CA SER A 84 14.11 8.87 -5.97
C SER A 84 15.45 8.37 -5.40
N PHE A 85 15.43 7.32 -4.58
CA PHE A 85 16.63 6.70 -4.05
C PHE A 85 17.54 6.16 -5.17
N LEU A 86 16.96 5.45 -6.15
CA LEU A 86 17.69 4.92 -7.30
C LEU A 86 18.23 5.99 -8.26
N GLY A 87 17.82 7.24 -8.10
CA GLY A 87 18.41 8.38 -8.79
C GLY A 87 19.80 8.79 -8.27
N VAL A 88 20.12 8.40 -7.03
CA VAL A 88 21.42 8.69 -6.38
C VAL A 88 22.18 7.46 -5.92
N ALA A 89 21.55 6.29 -5.97
CA ALA A 89 22.12 5.00 -5.59
C ALA A 89 22.06 4.01 -6.76
N ASN A 90 22.84 2.96 -6.67
CA ASN A 90 23.02 1.99 -7.77
C ASN A 90 22.28 0.67 -7.55
N ARG A 91 21.59 0.48 -6.42
CA ARG A 91 20.78 -0.73 -6.15
C ARG A 91 19.93 -0.60 -4.90
N ALA A 92 18.77 -1.25 -4.94
CA ALA A 92 17.88 -1.47 -3.81
C ALA A 92 17.11 -2.77 -4.02
N TYR A 93 16.66 -3.41 -2.95
CA TYR A 93 15.60 -4.39 -3.03
C TYR A 93 14.27 -3.68 -2.98
N VAL A 94 13.35 -4.05 -3.86
CA VAL A 94 11.97 -3.54 -3.87
C VAL A 94 11.00 -4.72 -3.85
N LEU A 95 10.01 -4.65 -2.99
CA LEU A 95 9.00 -5.67 -2.79
C LEU A 95 7.63 -4.99 -2.72
N ARG A 96 6.68 -5.43 -3.55
CA ARG A 96 5.28 -5.03 -3.41
C ARG A 96 4.60 -5.91 -2.37
N ALA A 97 4.03 -5.29 -1.34
CA ALA A 97 3.20 -5.99 -0.38
C ALA A 97 1.97 -6.59 -1.08
N ASN A 98 1.50 -7.74 -0.61
CA ASN A 98 0.28 -8.36 -1.12
C ASN A 98 -0.95 -7.63 -0.59
N VAL A 99 -1.18 -6.42 -1.12
CA VAL A 99 -2.36 -5.60 -0.83
C VAL A 99 -3.02 -5.24 -2.15
N ASP A 100 -4.33 -5.31 -2.20
CA ASP A 100 -5.10 -4.72 -3.30
C ASP A 100 -5.49 -3.30 -2.90
N THR A 101 -4.85 -2.31 -3.53
CA THR A 101 -5.14 -0.90 -3.24
C THR A 101 -6.55 -0.49 -3.69
N ALA A 102 -7.19 -1.24 -4.58
CA ALA A 102 -8.58 -1.01 -4.96
C ALA A 102 -9.56 -1.32 -3.80
N GLU A 103 -9.20 -2.25 -2.92
CA GLU A 103 -9.99 -2.56 -1.71
C GLU A 103 -9.95 -1.44 -0.67
N LEU A 104 -8.95 -0.54 -0.75
CA LEU A 104 -8.84 0.61 0.14
C LEU A 104 -9.70 1.81 -0.31
N THR A 105 -10.33 1.71 -1.48
CA THR A 105 -11.16 2.79 -2.01
C THR A 105 -12.51 2.80 -1.30
N GLY A 106 -12.78 3.87 -0.56
CA GLY A 106 -14.10 4.10 0.03
C GLY A 106 -15.17 4.32 -1.04
N SER A 107 -16.40 3.93 -0.74
CA SER A 107 -17.56 4.15 -1.62
C SER A 107 -18.80 4.57 -0.81
N ALA A 108 -19.70 5.32 -1.45
CA ALA A 108 -20.97 5.75 -0.83
C ALA A 108 -22.01 4.61 -0.75
N SER A 109 -21.76 3.49 -1.39
CA SER A 109 -22.67 2.33 -1.39
C SER A 109 -21.88 1.07 -1.04
N ALA A 110 -22.49 0.18 -0.26
CA ALA A 110 -21.91 -1.11 0.05
C ALA A 110 -21.57 -1.88 -1.25
N PRO A 111 -20.40 -2.54 -1.32
CA PRO A 111 -20.09 -3.45 -2.42
C PRO A 111 -21.16 -4.52 -2.57
N THR A 112 -21.60 -4.79 -3.80
CA THR A 112 -22.67 -5.77 -4.09
C THR A 112 -22.14 -7.12 -4.53
N ALA A 113 -20.85 -7.21 -4.89
CA ALA A 113 -20.19 -8.49 -5.13
C ALA A 113 -20.11 -9.30 -3.84
N ASN A 114 -19.88 -10.60 -3.95
CA ASN A 114 -19.68 -11.45 -2.77
C ASN A 114 -18.22 -11.35 -2.28
N PRO A 115 -17.90 -10.41 -1.37
CA PRO A 115 -16.52 -10.21 -0.93
C PRO A 115 -16.02 -11.41 -0.14
N THR A 116 -14.71 -11.53 0.00
CA THR A 116 -14.11 -12.51 0.90
C THR A 116 -14.33 -12.09 2.36
N ASP A 117 -14.36 -13.08 3.27
CA ASP A 117 -14.48 -12.81 4.71
C ASP A 117 -13.36 -11.88 5.19
N GLY A 118 -13.70 -10.88 5.99
CA GLY A 118 -12.77 -9.88 6.49
C GLY A 118 -12.48 -8.70 5.53
N THR A 119 -13.17 -8.60 4.38
CA THR A 119 -13.10 -7.40 3.52
C THR A 119 -13.69 -6.19 4.25
N TYR A 120 -12.98 -5.07 4.23
CA TYR A 120 -13.43 -3.81 4.83
C TYR A 120 -14.08 -2.91 3.78
N TRP A 121 -15.12 -2.22 4.20
CA TRP A 121 -15.75 -1.17 3.41
C TRP A 121 -15.80 0.14 4.21
N PHE A 122 -15.28 1.21 3.60
CA PHE A 122 -15.42 2.58 4.11
C PHE A 122 -16.64 3.23 3.49
N ASP A 123 -17.68 3.47 4.29
CA ASP A 123 -18.89 4.15 3.86
C ASP A 123 -18.65 5.67 3.84
N LEU A 124 -18.48 6.23 2.65
CA LEU A 124 -18.32 7.68 2.47
C LEU A 124 -19.61 8.49 2.67
N ALA A 125 -20.75 7.83 2.69
CA ALA A 125 -22.05 8.47 2.94
C ALA A 125 -22.38 8.60 4.43
N SER A 126 -21.67 7.86 5.29
CA SER A 126 -21.88 7.90 6.74
C SER A 126 -21.22 9.12 7.37
N SER A 127 -21.93 9.77 8.31
CA SER A 127 -21.39 10.85 9.14
C SER A 127 -20.57 10.37 10.34
N SER A 128 -20.58 9.07 10.61
CA SER A 128 -19.74 8.40 11.60
C SER A 128 -18.63 7.62 10.87
N TYR A 129 -17.67 7.08 11.57
CA TYR A 129 -16.47 6.45 11.01
C TYR A 129 -16.68 5.53 9.80
N GLY A 130 -17.90 5.05 9.55
CA GLY A 130 -18.30 4.38 8.32
C GLY A 130 -17.46 3.15 7.96
N LEU A 131 -16.83 2.50 8.94
CA LEU A 131 -16.00 1.32 8.72
C LEU A 131 -16.84 0.06 8.94
N PHE A 132 -16.88 -0.78 7.92
CA PHE A 132 -17.63 -2.04 7.96
C PHE A 132 -16.70 -3.19 7.54
N GLU A 133 -16.93 -4.36 8.13
CA GLU A 133 -16.27 -5.62 7.77
C GLU A 133 -17.31 -6.60 7.25
N TRP A 134 -16.98 -7.29 6.15
CA TRP A 134 -17.81 -8.34 5.61
C TRP A 134 -17.76 -9.59 6.50
N SER A 135 -18.92 -10.08 6.88
CA SER A 135 -19.08 -11.37 7.55
C SER A 135 -19.61 -12.40 6.55
N GLN A 136 -18.80 -13.37 6.21
CA GLN A 136 -19.20 -14.47 5.33
C GLN A 136 -20.32 -15.32 5.94
N THR A 137 -20.36 -15.44 7.26
CA THR A 137 -21.40 -16.17 8.00
C THR A 137 -22.74 -15.49 7.93
N ASP A 138 -22.77 -14.15 8.10
CA ASP A 138 -24.00 -13.36 8.14
C ASP A 138 -24.39 -12.83 6.75
N GLN A 139 -23.53 -12.98 5.74
CA GLN A 139 -23.71 -12.50 4.36
C GLN A 139 -24.04 -10.99 4.32
N LYS A 140 -23.36 -10.20 5.16
CA LYS A 140 -23.56 -8.75 5.25
C LYS A 140 -22.32 -8.02 5.76
N PHE A 141 -22.27 -6.71 5.51
CA PHE A 141 -21.35 -5.81 6.17
C PHE A 141 -21.82 -5.48 7.59
N THR A 142 -20.98 -5.68 8.57
CA THR A 142 -21.20 -5.38 9.99
C THR A 142 -20.34 -4.19 10.39
N ALA A 143 -20.95 -3.19 11.05
CA ALA A 143 -20.22 -2.01 11.50
C ALA A 143 -19.13 -2.40 12.52
N ILE A 144 -17.93 -1.90 12.29
CA ILE A 144 -16.82 -2.01 13.22
C ILE A 144 -16.84 -0.80 14.17
N THR A 145 -16.83 -1.06 15.46
CA THR A 145 -16.62 -0.02 16.46
C THR A 145 -15.13 0.06 16.77
N PRO A 146 -14.44 1.13 16.36
CA PRO A 146 -13.01 1.29 16.66
C PRO A 146 -12.78 1.38 18.16
N THR A 147 -11.67 0.78 18.61
CA THR A 147 -11.19 0.96 19.99
C THR A 147 -10.40 2.26 20.08
N LEU A 148 -10.85 3.19 20.91
CA LEU A 148 -10.14 4.44 21.14
C LEU A 148 -8.92 4.19 22.03
N ILE A 149 -7.73 4.53 21.53
CA ILE A 149 -6.47 4.44 22.25
C ILE A 149 -6.13 5.83 22.79
N THR A 150 -6.23 6.01 24.09
CA THR A 150 -5.95 7.29 24.77
C THR A 150 -4.69 7.24 25.65
N SER A 151 -4.09 6.08 25.82
CA SER A 151 -2.88 5.87 26.63
C SER A 151 -1.97 4.81 26.03
N THR A 152 -0.71 4.82 26.44
CA THR A 152 0.26 3.78 26.07
C THR A 152 -0.17 2.38 26.55
N ALA A 153 -0.90 2.31 27.66
CA ALA A 153 -1.42 1.03 28.18
C ALA A 153 -2.47 0.43 27.25
N ASP A 154 -3.35 1.27 26.68
CA ASP A 154 -4.36 0.84 25.70
C ASP A 154 -3.67 0.32 24.42
N LEU A 155 -2.59 0.98 23.97
CA LEU A 155 -1.81 0.55 22.81
C LEU A 155 -1.19 -0.84 23.03
N VAL A 156 -0.61 -1.08 24.20
CA VAL A 156 -0.02 -2.37 24.56
C VAL A 156 -1.10 -3.46 24.59
N GLY A 157 -2.26 -3.17 25.19
CA GLY A 157 -3.40 -4.07 25.21
C GLY A 157 -3.91 -4.41 23.80
N ALA A 158 -4.07 -3.40 22.95
CA ALA A 158 -4.52 -3.58 21.56
C ALA A 158 -3.55 -4.44 20.74
N VAL A 159 -2.24 -4.24 20.90
CA VAL A 159 -1.22 -5.04 20.20
C VAL A 159 -1.20 -6.48 20.71
N SER A 160 -1.30 -6.71 22.01
CA SER A 160 -1.26 -8.05 22.59
C SER A 160 -2.50 -8.90 22.27
N THR A 161 -3.65 -8.26 22.06
CA THR A 161 -4.90 -8.94 21.71
C THR A 161 -5.08 -9.17 20.21
N GLY A 162 -4.15 -8.70 19.39
CA GLY A 162 -4.25 -8.81 17.93
C GLY A 162 -5.35 -7.95 17.30
N ALA A 163 -5.80 -6.90 17.99
CA ALA A 163 -6.85 -6.00 17.53
C ALA A 163 -6.36 -4.65 16.96
N PRO A 164 -5.14 -4.52 16.40
CA PRO A 164 -4.65 -3.21 15.93
C PRO A 164 -5.45 -2.63 14.76
N LYS A 165 -6.12 -3.47 13.96
CA LYS A 165 -6.93 -3.00 12.81
C LYS A 165 -8.22 -2.29 13.19
N THR A 166 -8.69 -2.41 14.42
CA THR A 166 -9.86 -1.68 14.93
C THR A 166 -9.50 -0.58 15.91
N SER A 167 -8.21 -0.30 16.09
CA SER A 167 -7.71 0.66 17.07
C SER A 167 -7.34 1.97 16.37
N ILE A 168 -7.80 3.09 16.93
CA ILE A 168 -7.50 4.44 16.46
C ILE A 168 -6.71 5.14 17.56
N GLY A 169 -5.51 5.65 17.22
CA GLY A 169 -4.73 6.52 18.09
C GLY A 169 -5.25 7.95 18.03
N VAL A 170 -5.36 8.61 19.17
CA VAL A 170 -5.73 10.02 19.34
C VAL A 170 -4.60 10.76 20.05
#